data_9b5fbac9698dcfc2956a780ff12f95e7
#
_entry.id   9b5fbac9698dcfc2956a780ff12f95e7
#
_cell.length_a   1.000
_cell.length_b   1.000
_cell.length_c   1.000
_cell.angle_alpha   90.00
_cell.angle_beta   90.00
_cell.angle_gamma   90.00
#
_symmetry.space_group_name_H-M   'P 1'
#
loop_
_entity.id
_entity.type
_entity.pdbx_description
1 polymer ?
#
loop_
_entity_poly.entity_id
_entity_poly.type
_entity_poly.pdbx_seq_one_letter_code
_entity_poly.pdbx_strand_id
1 'polypeptide(L)'
;MRAMMPWTGMSNLKQELERFFGPFGELKLDEFPALGDWAPSMDVSETKEALVVKAEVPGLDPKDIQISLQEQYLTIKGEKTRETTDKEERYHRVERFYGNFARSVRLPVGVDGSRVTASFKNGLLTVTLPKTVAAKGTTIPIKAE
;
A
#
# COMPACT_ATOMS: atom_id res chain seq x y z
N MET A 1 -28.52 -17.38 -14.79
CA MET A 1 -27.30 -16.73 -14.74
C MET A 1 -27.19 -15.63 -13.73
N ARG A 2 -26.50 -15.87 -12.74
CA ARG A 2 -26.45 -14.97 -11.69
C ARG A 2 -25.19 -14.37 -11.46
N ALA A 3 -24.26 -14.64 -12.31
CA ALA A 3 -22.94 -14.13 -12.22
C ALA A 3 -22.87 -12.60 -12.18
N MET A 4 -23.98 -11.98 -12.54
CA MET A 4 -24.01 -10.54 -12.59
C MET A 4 -24.37 -9.87 -11.28
N MET A 5 -24.47 -10.64 -10.22
CA MET A 5 -24.82 -10.07 -8.94
C MET A 5 -23.65 -9.48 -8.16
N PRO A 6 -22.41 -9.45 -8.65
CA PRO A 6 -21.31 -8.92 -7.84
C PRO A 6 -21.48 -7.47 -7.44
N TRP A 7 -22.27 -6.73 -8.16
CA TRP A 7 -22.43 -5.31 -7.87
C TRP A 7 -23.40 -4.99 -6.75
N THR A 8 -24.38 -5.87 -6.55
CA THR A 8 -25.17 -5.78 -5.35
C THR A 8 -24.39 -6.30 -4.17
N GLY A 9 -23.34 -7.06 -4.42
CA GLY A 9 -22.50 -7.60 -3.40
C GLY A 9 -21.53 -6.61 -2.78
N MET A 10 -21.33 -5.44 -3.37
CA MET A 10 -20.37 -4.50 -2.77
C MET A 10 -20.83 -3.94 -1.44
N SER A 11 -22.11 -3.67 -1.29
CA SER A 11 -22.66 -3.29 0.00
C SER A 11 -22.63 -4.46 0.98
N ASN A 12 -22.84 -5.66 0.48
CA ASN A 12 -22.75 -6.85 1.31
C ASN A 12 -21.33 -7.17 1.71
N LEU A 13 -20.37 -6.91 0.83
CA LEU A 13 -18.95 -7.09 1.14
C LEU A 13 -18.52 -6.20 2.30
N LYS A 14 -18.99 -4.98 2.32
CA LYS A 14 -18.71 -4.07 3.43
C LYS A 14 -19.25 -4.63 4.74
N GLN A 15 -20.47 -5.15 4.73
CA GLN A 15 -21.08 -5.75 5.90
C GLN A 15 -20.33 -7.00 6.36
N GLU A 16 -19.89 -7.82 5.42
CA GLU A 16 -19.13 -9.01 5.74
C GLU A 16 -17.76 -8.68 6.33
N LEU A 17 -17.10 -7.67 5.78
CA LEU A 17 -15.84 -7.21 6.36
C LEU A 17 -16.05 -6.68 7.77
N GLU A 18 -17.13 -5.98 8.03
CA GLU A 18 -17.47 -5.50 9.37
C GLU A 18 -17.72 -6.65 10.33
N ARG A 19 -18.27 -7.77 9.87
CA ARG A 19 -18.45 -8.93 10.70
C ARG A 19 -17.13 -9.57 11.09
N PHE A 20 -16.19 -9.66 10.14
CA PHE A 20 -14.91 -10.29 10.38
C PHE A 20 -13.98 -9.46 11.25
N PHE A 21 -13.96 -8.17 11.01
CA PHE A 21 -12.99 -7.29 11.66
C PHE A 21 -13.62 -6.42 12.76
N GLY A 22 -14.88 -6.63 13.04
CA GLY A 22 -15.59 -5.87 14.05
C GLY A 22 -15.97 -4.47 13.57
N PRO A 23 -16.48 -3.64 14.47
CA PRO A 23 -16.83 -2.28 14.07
C PRO A 23 -15.60 -1.56 13.54
N PHE A 24 -15.73 -1.08 12.32
CA PHE A 24 -14.65 -0.40 11.61
C PHE A 24 -14.36 1.01 12.17
N GLY A 25 -14.65 1.26 13.42
CA GLY A 25 -14.35 2.54 14.03
C GLY A 25 -12.88 2.91 13.99
N GLU A 26 -12.00 1.93 13.88
CA GLU A 26 -10.57 2.16 13.82
C GLU A 26 -10.01 2.04 12.41
N LEU A 27 -10.76 1.46 11.49
CA LEU A 27 -10.34 1.38 10.10
C LEU A 27 -10.96 2.53 9.33
N LYS A 28 -10.19 3.55 9.13
CA LYS A 28 -10.63 4.65 8.28
C LYS A 28 -10.63 4.18 6.84
N LEU A 29 -11.78 4.30 6.19
CA LEU A 29 -11.92 3.89 4.80
C LEU A 29 -10.96 4.65 3.87
N ASP A 30 -10.52 5.82 4.29
CA ASP A 30 -9.53 6.59 3.56
C ASP A 30 -8.11 5.99 3.63
N GLU A 31 -7.91 5.00 4.50
CA GLU A 31 -6.64 4.25 4.51
C GLU A 31 -6.63 3.12 3.48
N PHE A 32 -7.78 2.82 2.88
CA PHE A 32 -7.89 1.74 1.91
C PHE A 32 -8.41 2.14 0.52
N PRO A 33 -8.43 3.41 0.13
CA PRO A 33 -8.97 3.67 -1.19
C PRO A 33 -8.01 3.13 -2.24
N ALA A 34 -8.53 2.26 -3.07
CA ALA A 34 -7.86 1.99 -4.32
C ALA A 34 -8.02 3.24 -5.18
N LEU A 35 -7.02 4.09 -5.17
CA LEU A 35 -6.99 5.26 -6.02
C LEU A 35 -6.40 4.84 -7.35
N GLY A 36 -7.26 4.35 -8.26
CA GLY A 36 -6.82 3.87 -9.55
C GLY A 36 -7.47 2.55 -9.91
N ASP A 37 -6.97 1.93 -10.95
CA ASP A 37 -7.55 0.71 -11.50
C ASP A 37 -7.28 -0.52 -10.63
N TRP A 38 -6.22 -0.46 -9.85
CA TRP A 38 -5.84 -1.53 -8.93
C TRP A 38 -4.95 -0.98 -7.83
N ALA A 39 -4.73 -1.78 -6.79
CA ALA A 39 -3.86 -1.38 -5.69
C ALA A 39 -2.92 -2.52 -5.34
N PRO A 40 -1.63 -2.22 -5.11
CA PRO A 40 -0.69 -3.25 -4.70
C PRO A 40 -0.94 -3.70 -3.27
N SER A 41 -0.67 -4.98 -3.01
CA SER A 41 -0.68 -5.48 -1.64
C SER A 41 0.52 -4.92 -0.89
N MET A 42 0.32 -4.50 0.34
CA MET A 42 1.35 -3.84 1.13
C MET A 42 1.39 -4.35 2.55
N ASP A 43 2.60 -4.44 3.09
CA ASP A 43 2.84 -4.65 4.50
C ASP A 43 3.52 -3.42 5.07
N VAL A 44 3.13 -3.04 6.27
CA VAL A 44 3.80 -1.98 7.03
C VAL A 44 4.27 -2.60 8.34
N SER A 45 5.57 -2.58 8.56
CA SER A 45 6.15 -3.09 9.79
C SER A 45 6.98 -2.00 10.46
N GLU A 46 7.21 -2.16 11.73
CA GLU A 46 7.94 -1.18 12.52
C GLU A 46 9.06 -1.86 13.28
N THR A 47 10.25 -1.30 13.15
CA THR A 47 11.39 -1.69 14.00
C THR A 47 11.63 -0.57 14.99
N LYS A 48 12.60 -0.76 15.87
CA LYS A 48 12.97 0.26 16.84
C LYS A 48 13.42 1.55 16.14
N GLU A 49 14.06 1.43 14.98
CA GLU A 49 14.68 2.54 14.28
C GLU A 49 13.87 3.09 13.10
N ALA A 50 13.01 2.30 12.52
CA ALA A 50 12.37 2.67 11.25
C ALA A 50 11.01 2.01 11.06
N LEU A 51 10.22 2.61 10.17
CA LEU A 51 9.09 1.93 9.54
C LEU A 51 9.59 1.31 8.25
N VAL A 52 9.07 0.15 7.91
CA VAL A 52 9.39 -0.54 6.66
C VAL A 52 8.08 -0.86 5.94
N VAL A 53 7.94 -0.34 4.73
CA VAL A 53 6.78 -0.60 3.90
C VAL A 53 7.22 -1.48 2.73
N LYS A 54 6.53 -2.59 2.54
CA LYS A 54 6.79 -3.50 1.42
C LYS A 54 5.55 -3.58 0.56
N ALA A 55 5.71 -3.37 -0.72
CA ALA A 55 4.61 -3.42 -1.68
C ALA A 55 4.94 -4.40 -2.80
N GLU A 56 3.98 -5.24 -3.11
CA GLU A 56 4.13 -6.18 -4.22
C GLU A 56 3.69 -5.51 -5.51
N VAL A 57 4.66 -5.28 -6.39
CA VAL A 57 4.43 -4.61 -7.68
C VAL A 57 5.07 -5.40 -8.81
N PRO A 58 4.68 -6.66 -8.98
CA PRO A 58 5.27 -7.51 -10.01
C PRO A 58 4.92 -7.01 -11.41
N GLY A 59 5.85 -7.18 -12.32
CA GLY A 59 5.65 -6.77 -13.70
C GLY A 59 5.90 -5.29 -13.96
N LEU A 60 6.40 -4.55 -12.96
CA LEU A 60 6.73 -3.14 -13.09
C LEU A 60 8.24 -2.94 -13.04
N ASP A 61 8.69 -1.88 -13.69
CA ASP A 61 10.06 -1.41 -13.54
C ASP A 61 10.08 -0.24 -12.54
N PRO A 62 11.21 0.00 -11.87
CA PRO A 62 11.31 1.13 -10.95
C PRO A 62 10.93 2.48 -11.56
N LYS A 63 11.19 2.66 -12.86
CA LYS A 63 10.84 3.90 -13.57
C LYS A 63 9.34 4.14 -13.66
N ASP A 64 8.52 3.10 -13.48
CA ASP A 64 7.08 3.20 -13.57
C ASP A 64 6.43 3.48 -12.21
N ILE A 65 7.23 3.61 -11.17
CA ILE A 65 6.77 3.76 -9.80
C ILE A 65 7.24 5.10 -9.25
N GLN A 66 6.33 5.82 -8.61
CA GLN A 66 6.64 7.06 -7.90
C GLN A 66 6.25 6.91 -6.45
N ILE A 67 7.14 7.36 -5.57
CA ILE A 67 6.91 7.34 -4.14
C ILE A 67 6.95 8.79 -3.65
N SER A 68 5.97 9.18 -2.87
CA SER A 68 5.96 10.49 -2.28
C SER A 68 5.60 10.40 -0.81
N LEU A 69 6.17 11.29 -0.02
CA LEU A 69 5.88 11.41 1.39
C LEU A 69 5.44 12.85 1.65
N GLN A 70 4.24 13.00 2.15
CA GLN A 70 3.71 14.31 2.49
C GLN A 70 3.08 14.23 3.86
N GLU A 71 3.60 15.01 4.79
CA GLU A 71 3.22 14.93 6.19
C GLU A 71 3.43 13.51 6.71
N GLN A 72 2.38 12.83 7.10
CA GLN A 72 2.46 11.45 7.58
C GLN A 72 1.84 10.46 6.60
N TYR A 73 1.71 10.85 5.33
CA TYR A 73 1.18 9.96 4.31
C TYR A 73 2.24 9.56 3.32
N LEU A 74 2.41 8.26 3.16
CA LEU A 74 3.24 7.68 2.13
C LEU A 74 2.35 7.25 0.98
N THR A 75 2.63 7.75 -0.21
CA THR A 75 1.87 7.39 -1.40
C THR A 75 2.78 6.69 -2.39
N ILE A 76 2.33 5.54 -2.86
CA ILE A 76 2.99 4.79 -3.91
C ILE A 76 2.03 4.77 -5.09
N LYS A 77 2.48 5.26 -6.23
CA LYS A 77 1.66 5.30 -7.43
C LYS A 77 2.47 4.95 -8.65
N GLY A 78 1.79 4.55 -9.70
CA GLY A 78 2.45 4.24 -10.95
C GLY A 78 1.47 3.74 -11.99
N GLU A 79 2.02 3.24 -13.07
CA GLU A 79 1.24 2.73 -14.17
C GLU A 79 1.84 1.41 -14.64
N LYS A 80 0.99 0.41 -14.75
CA LYS A 80 1.34 -0.87 -15.33
C LYS A 80 0.74 -0.93 -16.73
N THR A 81 1.62 -0.86 -17.73
CA THR A 81 1.17 -0.89 -19.12
C THR A 81 1.11 -2.30 -19.64
N ARG A 82 0.14 -2.54 -20.48
CA ARG A 82 0.04 -3.81 -21.18
C ARG A 82 1.02 -3.78 -22.33
N GLU A 83 1.87 -4.79 -22.40
CA GLU A 83 2.78 -4.93 -23.53
C GLU A 83 1.98 -5.14 -24.82
N THR A 84 2.46 -4.51 -25.88
CA THR A 84 1.85 -4.69 -27.18
C THR A 84 2.10 -6.12 -27.63
N THR A 85 1.03 -6.87 -27.76
CA THR A 85 1.14 -8.25 -28.17
C THR A 85 1.07 -8.37 -29.69
N ASP A 86 1.55 -9.50 -30.18
CA ASP A 86 1.41 -9.85 -31.57
C ASP A 86 -0.06 -9.80 -31.97
N LYS A 87 -0.36 -9.18 -33.11
CA LYS A 87 -1.73 -9.08 -33.60
C LYS A 87 -2.38 -10.44 -33.85
N GLU A 88 -1.58 -11.49 -33.98
CA GLU A 88 -2.08 -12.84 -34.16
C GLU A 88 -2.44 -13.52 -32.86
N GLU A 89 -2.08 -12.91 -31.71
CA GLU A 89 -2.36 -13.48 -30.42
C GLU A 89 -3.81 -13.28 -30.03
N ARG A 90 -4.48 -14.37 -29.69
CA ARG A 90 -5.86 -14.34 -29.23
C ARG A 90 -5.91 -14.69 -27.77
N TYR A 91 -6.48 -13.80 -26.96
CA TYR A 91 -6.64 -14.05 -25.55
C TYR A 91 -7.88 -14.88 -25.28
N HIS A 92 -7.74 -15.96 -24.58
CA HIS A 92 -8.85 -16.78 -24.10
C HIS A 92 -9.30 -16.37 -22.71
N ARG A 93 -8.40 -15.75 -21.96
CA ARG A 93 -8.68 -15.27 -20.61
C ARG A 93 -7.71 -14.16 -20.29
N VAL A 94 -8.23 -13.09 -19.68
CA VAL A 94 -7.41 -11.97 -19.22
C VAL A 94 -7.73 -11.76 -17.74
N GLU A 95 -6.77 -12.06 -16.88
CA GLU A 95 -6.92 -11.93 -15.43
C GLU A 95 -5.85 -11.02 -14.83
N ARG A 96 -4.89 -10.58 -15.62
CA ARG A 96 -3.84 -9.70 -15.13
C ARG A 96 -4.36 -8.27 -15.02
N PHE A 97 -3.93 -7.58 -13.96
CA PHE A 97 -4.30 -6.20 -13.75
C PHE A 97 -3.34 -5.26 -14.46
N TYR A 98 -3.89 -4.26 -15.11
CA TYR A 98 -3.14 -3.22 -15.82
C TYR A 98 -3.74 -1.87 -15.45
N GLY A 99 -3.04 -0.82 -15.82
CA GLY A 99 -3.50 0.54 -15.64
C GLY A 99 -2.82 1.23 -14.48
N ASN A 100 -3.39 2.34 -14.09
CA ASN A 100 -2.86 3.17 -13.02
C ASN A 100 -3.14 2.55 -11.66
N PHE A 101 -2.21 2.70 -10.76
CA PHE A 101 -2.42 2.36 -9.38
C PHE A 101 -1.95 3.49 -8.48
N ALA A 102 -2.57 3.60 -7.33
CA ALA A 102 -2.11 4.50 -6.29
C ALA A 102 -2.55 3.92 -4.95
N ARG A 103 -1.67 4.01 -3.99
CA ARG A 103 -2.00 3.60 -2.64
C ARG A 103 -1.33 4.54 -1.66
N SER A 104 -2.14 5.09 -0.75
CA SER A 104 -1.64 5.93 0.32
C SER A 104 -1.83 5.21 1.64
N VAL A 105 -0.86 5.36 2.50
CA VAL A 105 -0.93 4.81 3.85
C VAL A 105 -0.49 5.88 4.83
N ARG A 106 -1.24 6.01 5.91
CA ARG A 106 -0.87 6.91 6.99
C ARG A 106 0.16 6.21 7.87
N LEU A 107 1.25 6.91 8.14
CA LEU A 107 2.31 6.38 8.97
C LEU A 107 1.97 6.60 10.45
N PRO A 108 2.12 5.56 11.28
CA PRO A 108 1.73 5.65 12.69
C PRO A 108 2.67 6.50 13.54
N VAL A 109 3.88 6.76 13.05
CA VAL A 109 4.88 7.55 13.78
C VAL A 109 5.57 8.51 12.83
N GLY A 110 6.22 9.53 13.38
CA GLY A 110 6.97 10.49 12.59
C GLY A 110 8.22 9.88 11.99
N VAL A 111 8.50 10.22 10.76
CA VAL A 111 9.67 9.73 10.04
C VAL A 111 10.47 10.90 9.47
N ASP A 112 11.76 10.67 9.28
CA ASP A 112 12.65 11.66 8.70
C ASP A 112 12.66 11.49 7.18
N GLY A 113 11.93 12.36 6.49
CA GLY A 113 11.78 12.28 5.04
C GLY A 113 13.08 12.43 4.26
N SER A 114 14.08 13.08 4.85
CA SER A 114 15.38 13.27 4.18
C SER A 114 16.22 11.98 4.15
N ARG A 115 15.86 10.99 4.93
CA ARG A 115 16.61 9.74 5.06
C ARG A 115 15.87 8.53 4.55
N VAL A 116 14.72 8.73 3.92
CA VAL A 116 13.93 7.64 3.35
C VAL A 116 14.68 7.03 2.18
N THR A 117 14.72 5.71 2.13
CA THR A 117 15.32 4.96 1.03
C THR A 117 14.31 3.98 0.48
N ALA A 118 14.45 3.65 -0.79
CA ALA A 118 13.58 2.68 -1.44
C ALA A 118 14.43 1.76 -2.31
N SER A 119 14.08 0.49 -2.31
CA SER A 119 14.72 -0.50 -3.15
C SER A 119 13.66 -1.36 -3.83
N PHE A 120 14.00 -1.90 -4.98
CA PHE A 120 13.12 -2.73 -5.77
C PHE A 120 13.87 -3.99 -6.18
N LYS A 121 13.32 -5.14 -5.84
CA LYS A 121 13.93 -6.41 -6.19
C LYS A 121 12.86 -7.49 -6.33
N ASN A 122 12.90 -8.20 -7.44
CA ASN A 122 11.99 -9.33 -7.68
C ASN A 122 10.50 -8.97 -7.52
N GLY A 123 10.11 -7.78 -7.99
CA GLY A 123 8.74 -7.34 -7.89
C GLY A 123 8.32 -6.83 -6.52
N LEU A 124 9.25 -6.75 -5.58
CA LEU A 124 8.98 -6.24 -4.25
C LEU A 124 9.65 -4.88 -4.06
N LEU A 125 8.84 -3.88 -3.80
CA LEU A 125 9.29 -2.55 -3.45
C LEU A 125 9.39 -2.46 -1.94
N THR A 126 10.57 -2.09 -1.43
CA THR A 126 10.80 -1.92 0.00
C THR A 126 11.17 -0.46 0.26
N VAL A 127 10.38 0.21 1.09
CA VAL A 127 10.62 1.59 1.48
C VAL A 127 10.98 1.60 2.97
N THR A 128 12.15 2.11 3.28
CA THR A 128 12.62 2.22 4.66
C THR A 128 12.56 3.68 5.10
N LEU A 129 11.81 3.93 6.15
CA LEU A 129 11.54 5.27 6.64
C LEU A 129 12.09 5.38 8.07
N PRO A 130 13.29 5.93 8.24
CA PRO A 130 13.85 6.10 9.59
C PRO A 130 12.96 6.99 10.45
N LYS A 131 12.78 6.62 11.69
CA LYS A 131 11.99 7.42 12.63
C LYS A 131 12.72 8.69 13.00
N THR A 132 11.95 9.73 13.30
CA THR A 132 12.53 10.93 13.93
C THR A 132 13.00 10.58 15.34
N VAL A 133 13.85 11.42 15.88
CA VAL A 133 14.32 11.25 17.26
C VAL A 133 13.15 11.22 18.24
N ALA A 134 12.18 12.10 18.03
CA ALA A 134 10.99 12.14 18.88
C ALA A 134 10.16 10.87 18.78
N ALA A 135 10.07 10.28 17.58
CA ALA A 135 9.27 9.08 17.34
C ALA A 135 9.89 7.83 17.96
N LYS A 136 11.20 7.83 18.21
CA LYS A 136 11.89 6.71 18.86
C LYS A 136 11.56 6.59 20.34
N GLY A 137 10.99 7.63 20.91
CA GLY A 137 10.65 7.65 22.33
C GLY A 137 11.83 7.99 23.23
N THR A 138 11.56 8.14 24.49
CA THR A 138 12.55 8.51 25.50
C THR A 138 12.36 7.64 26.73
N THR A 139 13.45 7.09 27.23
CA THR A 139 13.43 6.36 28.49
C THR A 139 13.56 7.37 29.64
N ILE A 140 12.64 7.29 30.57
CA ILE A 140 12.62 8.20 31.72
C ILE A 140 13.17 7.45 32.92
N PRO A 141 14.29 7.91 33.51
CA PRO A 141 14.82 7.27 34.70
C PRO A 141 13.97 7.61 35.93
N ILE A 142 13.83 6.64 36.80
CA ILE A 142 13.08 6.80 38.04
C ILE A 142 14.08 7.14 39.15
N LYS A 143 13.82 8.24 39.85
CA LYS A 143 14.61 8.59 41.03
C LYS A 143 13.95 7.98 42.26
N ALA A 144 14.73 7.32 43.07
CA ALA A 144 14.24 6.86 44.37
C ALA A 144 14.24 8.06 45.33
N GLU A 145 13.15 8.25 46.05
CA GLU A 145 13.05 9.29 47.09
C GLU A 145 13.28 8.69 48.46
#